data_461a0aa0af3394f1dbb5d2552581c0c6
#
_entry.id   461a0aa0af3394f1dbb5d2552581c0c6
#
_cell.length_a   1.000
_cell.length_b   1.000
_cell.length_c   1.000
_cell.angle_alpha   90.00
_cell.angle_beta   90.00
_cell.angle_gamma   90.00
#
_symmetry.space_group_name_H-M   'P 1'
#
loop_
_entity.id
_entity.type
_entity.pdbx_description
1 polymer ?
#
loop_
_entity_poly.entity_id
_entity_poly.type
_entity_poly.pdbx_seq_one_letter_code
_entity_poly.pdbx_strand_id
1 'polypeptide(L)'
;VGDDDQSIYGWRGAEVDNILRFERDFPGAKIIKLERNYRSTSHILGAASGLIAANRDRLGKTLWTEDDSGDKVRVRGVWDGEAEARLIADEVETARRQGVKYSDMAVLVRASFQMRAFEERFVMLAIPYAVIGGPRFFERAEIRDAHAYLRLILSEDDDLAFERIVNVPKRGIGDTSVQKILHLARQHDLSALTAVRGLINTDELQARTRTALANFVRDLDRWRDLAASTPHWQVMETVLEESGYTDMQKADRTSGQTRLENLKELTQSMQSFETLQAYLEHVALVMDLDRGAGDDAVQIMTLHGAKGLEFPVVFLPGWEDGLFPSQRSMDDTGIAGLEEERRLAYVGLTRARRRAHVSHAANRRMHGSWVTAIPSRFVGELPEQHIETDAAPGLSAAPAPTFGGAGGFGSSFGGFRDFGGGFGSRPQ
;
A
#
# COMPACT_ATOMS: atom_id res chain seq x y z
N VAL A 1 -32.33 3.98 -2.89
CA VAL A 1 -31.50 3.51 -4.02
C VAL A 1 -30.21 2.94 -3.45
N GLY A 2 -29.84 1.73 -3.84
CA GLY A 2 -28.62 1.06 -3.39
C GLY A 2 -28.04 0.17 -4.49
N ASP A 3 -26.81 -0.28 -4.28
CA ASP A 3 -26.09 -1.20 -5.17
C ASP A 3 -25.30 -2.19 -4.30
N ASP A 4 -25.76 -3.43 -4.22
CA ASP A 4 -25.13 -4.51 -3.46
C ASP A 4 -23.74 -4.86 -3.99
N ASP A 5 -23.54 -4.80 -5.31
CA ASP A 5 -22.26 -5.06 -5.97
C ASP A 5 -21.21 -3.97 -5.67
N GLN A 6 -21.59 -2.81 -5.12
CA GLN A 6 -20.70 -1.73 -4.71
C GLN A 6 -20.65 -1.53 -3.17
N SER A 7 -21.07 -2.52 -2.39
CA SER A 7 -20.95 -2.51 -0.92
C SER A 7 -19.52 -2.88 -0.52
N ILE A 8 -18.70 -1.87 -0.23
CA ILE A 8 -17.26 -1.97 0.04
C ILE A 8 -16.84 -1.30 1.38
N TYR A 9 -17.78 -1.08 2.28
CA TYR A 9 -17.53 -0.44 3.59
C TYR A 9 -17.99 -1.31 4.77
N GLY A 10 -17.95 -2.66 4.62
CA GLY A 10 -18.24 -3.61 5.69
C GLY A 10 -17.39 -3.36 6.92
N TRP A 11 -16.12 -3.05 6.74
CA TRP A 11 -15.19 -2.69 7.81
C TRP A 11 -15.55 -1.39 8.57
N ARG A 12 -16.47 -0.57 8.04
CA ARG A 12 -17.07 0.61 8.70
C ARG A 12 -18.48 0.33 9.23
N GLY A 13 -18.92 -0.94 9.26
CA GLY A 13 -20.23 -1.33 9.73
C GLY A 13 -21.33 -1.22 8.68
N ALA A 14 -21.00 -1.10 7.38
CA ALA A 14 -22.01 -1.21 6.33
C ALA A 14 -22.39 -2.67 6.13
N GLU A 15 -23.69 -2.97 6.23
CA GLU A 15 -24.24 -4.32 6.06
C GLU A 15 -24.92 -4.44 4.69
N VAL A 16 -24.36 -5.24 3.80
CA VAL A 16 -24.96 -5.55 2.49
C VAL A 16 -26.32 -6.24 2.64
N ASP A 17 -26.51 -6.99 3.71
CA ASP A 17 -27.74 -7.70 4.03
C ASP A 17 -28.96 -6.79 4.10
N ASN A 18 -28.80 -5.52 4.43
CA ASN A 18 -29.92 -4.57 4.50
C ASN A 18 -30.59 -4.38 3.13
N ILE A 19 -29.81 -4.39 2.04
CA ILE A 19 -30.39 -4.31 0.69
C ILE A 19 -30.89 -5.67 0.21
N LEU A 20 -30.19 -6.76 0.55
CA LEU A 20 -30.57 -8.10 0.15
C LEU A 20 -31.89 -8.55 0.81
N ARG A 21 -32.17 -8.10 2.03
CA ARG A 21 -33.36 -8.39 2.78
C ARG A 21 -34.54 -7.45 2.53
N PHE A 22 -34.35 -6.43 1.70
CA PHE A 22 -35.32 -5.33 1.52
C PHE A 22 -36.71 -5.79 1.13
N GLU A 23 -36.84 -6.77 0.20
CA GLU A 23 -38.15 -7.31 -0.23
C GLU A 23 -38.83 -8.10 0.88
N ARG A 24 -38.05 -8.79 1.72
CA ARG A 24 -38.59 -9.50 2.89
C ARG A 24 -39.05 -8.55 3.99
N ASP A 25 -38.28 -7.49 4.23
CA ASP A 25 -38.58 -6.52 5.29
C ASP A 25 -39.70 -5.55 4.88
N PHE A 26 -39.91 -5.37 3.56
CA PHE A 26 -40.98 -4.53 2.99
C PHE A 26 -41.77 -5.33 1.94
N PRO A 27 -42.65 -6.27 2.34
CA PRO A 27 -43.41 -7.08 1.41
C PRO A 27 -44.26 -6.23 0.47
N GLY A 28 -44.17 -6.51 -0.84
CA GLY A 28 -44.91 -5.77 -1.87
C GLY A 28 -44.20 -4.51 -2.38
N ALA A 29 -42.99 -4.22 -1.91
CA ALA A 29 -42.17 -3.17 -2.48
C ALA A 29 -41.78 -3.47 -3.94
N LYS A 30 -41.91 -2.49 -4.83
CA LYS A 30 -41.51 -2.65 -6.23
C LYS A 30 -40.02 -2.44 -6.37
N ILE A 31 -39.28 -3.48 -6.73
CA ILE A 31 -37.86 -3.40 -7.04
C ILE A 31 -37.69 -3.10 -8.52
N ILE A 32 -36.97 -2.00 -8.82
CA ILE A 32 -36.64 -1.61 -10.18
C ILE A 32 -35.10 -1.67 -10.32
N LYS A 33 -34.60 -2.55 -11.19
CA LYS A 33 -33.17 -2.68 -11.48
C LYS A 33 -32.78 -1.68 -12.57
N LEU A 34 -31.76 -0.85 -12.27
CA LEU A 34 -31.15 0.06 -13.24
C LEU A 34 -29.99 -0.67 -13.90
N GLU A 35 -30.21 -1.24 -15.08
CA GLU A 35 -29.24 -2.13 -15.76
C GLU A 35 -28.53 -1.45 -16.92
N ARG A 36 -29.04 -0.32 -17.43
CA ARG A 36 -28.34 0.46 -18.46
C ARG A 36 -27.20 1.25 -17.85
N ASN A 37 -25.97 0.97 -18.30
CA ASN A 37 -24.76 1.69 -17.94
C ASN A 37 -24.38 2.71 -19.02
N TYR A 38 -23.99 3.89 -18.62
CA TYR A 38 -23.59 5.00 -19.49
C TYR A 38 -22.10 5.36 -19.36
N ARG A 39 -21.38 4.68 -18.47
CA ARG A 39 -20.00 5.01 -18.12
C ARG A 39 -19.00 4.24 -18.95
N SER A 40 -19.11 2.91 -18.93
CA SER A 40 -18.07 2.00 -19.40
C SER A 40 -18.44 1.32 -20.70
N THR A 41 -17.43 1.01 -21.52
CA THR A 41 -17.58 0.19 -22.74
C THR A 41 -18.01 -1.24 -22.42
N SER A 42 -18.50 -1.96 -23.42
CA SER A 42 -19.06 -3.30 -23.21
C SER A 42 -18.01 -4.33 -22.76
N HIS A 43 -16.74 -4.22 -23.17
CA HIS A 43 -15.68 -5.10 -22.68
C HIS A 43 -15.38 -4.89 -21.21
N ILE A 44 -15.33 -3.64 -20.74
CA ILE A 44 -15.13 -3.34 -19.30
C ILE A 44 -16.30 -3.88 -18.46
N LEU A 45 -17.54 -3.66 -18.93
CA LEU A 45 -18.72 -4.18 -18.23
C LEU A 45 -18.78 -5.70 -18.24
N GLY A 46 -18.42 -6.35 -19.35
CA GLY A 46 -18.37 -7.81 -19.46
C GLY A 46 -17.34 -8.41 -18.52
N ALA A 47 -16.14 -7.82 -18.44
CA ALA A 47 -15.09 -8.23 -17.50
C ALA A 47 -15.54 -8.07 -16.04
N ALA A 48 -16.08 -6.89 -15.67
CA ALA A 48 -16.58 -6.62 -14.34
C ALA A 48 -17.78 -7.51 -13.94
N SER A 49 -18.69 -7.75 -14.88
CA SER A 49 -19.87 -8.62 -14.63
C SER A 49 -19.48 -10.07 -14.43
N GLY A 50 -18.49 -10.58 -15.20
CA GLY A 50 -17.96 -11.92 -15.01
C GLY A 50 -17.29 -12.09 -13.65
N LEU A 51 -16.46 -11.13 -13.26
CA LEU A 51 -15.79 -11.10 -11.95
C LEU A 51 -16.81 -11.16 -10.81
N ILE A 52 -17.79 -10.24 -10.80
CA ILE A 52 -18.73 -10.12 -9.67
C ILE A 52 -19.72 -11.30 -9.61
N ALA A 53 -19.93 -12.01 -10.72
CA ALA A 53 -20.80 -13.19 -10.76
C ALA A 53 -20.34 -14.34 -9.86
N ALA A 54 -19.06 -14.37 -9.46
CA ALA A 54 -18.49 -15.33 -8.53
C ALA A 54 -18.96 -15.12 -7.07
N ASN A 55 -19.53 -13.96 -6.71
CA ASN A 55 -20.17 -13.73 -5.40
C ASN A 55 -21.52 -14.46 -5.35
N ARG A 56 -21.82 -15.10 -4.19
CA ARG A 56 -23.00 -15.95 -4.04
C ARG A 56 -24.25 -15.15 -3.66
N ASP A 57 -24.11 -14.24 -2.71
CA ASP A 57 -25.24 -13.48 -2.16
C ASP A 57 -25.32 -12.10 -2.83
N ARG A 58 -26.12 -12.01 -3.90
CA ARG A 58 -26.35 -10.77 -4.64
C ARG A 58 -27.75 -10.76 -5.28
N LEU A 59 -28.31 -9.55 -5.41
CA LEU A 59 -29.61 -9.39 -6.08
C LEU A 59 -29.54 -9.70 -7.58
N GLY A 60 -28.34 -9.71 -8.14
CA GLY A 60 -28.10 -9.96 -9.55
C GLY A 60 -28.69 -8.89 -10.46
N LYS A 61 -27.85 -8.29 -11.27
CA LYS A 61 -28.24 -7.40 -12.38
C LYS A 61 -27.36 -7.70 -13.57
N THR A 62 -27.87 -7.46 -14.77
CA THR A 62 -27.10 -7.61 -15.99
C THR A 62 -26.88 -6.22 -16.57
N LEU A 63 -25.71 -5.66 -16.33
CA LEU A 63 -25.36 -4.35 -16.90
C LEU A 63 -25.16 -4.48 -18.41
N TRP A 64 -25.73 -3.56 -19.15
CA TRP A 64 -25.55 -3.43 -20.59
C TRP A 64 -25.32 -1.95 -20.96
N THR A 65 -24.68 -1.73 -22.11
CA THR A 65 -24.43 -0.39 -22.65
C THR A 65 -24.78 -0.35 -24.15
N GLU A 66 -25.12 0.83 -24.62
CA GLU A 66 -25.28 1.12 -26.05
C GLU A 66 -23.97 1.64 -26.68
N ASP A 67 -22.94 1.92 -25.83
CA ASP A 67 -21.64 2.35 -26.30
C ASP A 67 -20.89 1.26 -27.06
N ASP A 68 -19.91 1.66 -27.86
CA ASP A 68 -19.03 0.77 -28.61
C ASP A 68 -18.42 -0.30 -27.72
N SER A 69 -18.00 -1.42 -28.34
CA SER A 69 -17.29 -2.50 -27.63
C SER A 69 -16.05 -1.98 -26.89
N GLY A 70 -15.40 -0.98 -27.43
CA GLY A 70 -14.18 -0.38 -26.89
C GLY A 70 -12.98 -1.35 -26.90
N ASP A 71 -11.92 -0.95 -26.22
CA ASP A 71 -10.76 -1.81 -26.02
C ASP A 71 -11.06 -2.90 -24.96
N LYS A 72 -10.50 -4.10 -25.15
CA LYS A 72 -10.51 -5.14 -24.13
C LYS A 72 -9.74 -4.67 -22.89
N VAL A 73 -10.11 -5.18 -21.73
CA VAL A 73 -9.34 -4.96 -20.50
C VAL A 73 -7.96 -5.61 -20.67
N ARG A 74 -6.90 -4.82 -20.56
CA ARG A 74 -5.53 -5.35 -20.65
C ARG A 74 -5.09 -5.91 -19.32
N VAL A 75 -4.58 -7.14 -19.33
CA VAL A 75 -4.01 -7.80 -18.14
C VAL A 75 -2.55 -8.08 -18.42
N ARG A 76 -1.65 -7.46 -17.63
CA ARG A 76 -0.21 -7.57 -17.84
C ARG A 76 0.54 -8.11 -16.64
N GLY A 77 1.32 -9.19 -16.87
CA GLY A 77 2.31 -9.71 -15.95
C GLY A 77 3.66 -8.98 -16.09
N VAL A 78 4.25 -8.54 -14.98
CA VAL A 78 5.57 -7.90 -14.94
C VAL A 78 6.48 -8.60 -13.92
N TRP A 79 7.79 -8.31 -13.96
CA TRP A 79 8.75 -8.99 -13.09
C TRP A 79 8.62 -8.61 -11.62
N ASP A 80 8.45 -7.31 -11.33
CA ASP A 80 8.41 -6.77 -9.98
C ASP A 80 7.63 -5.44 -9.92
N GLY A 81 7.51 -4.86 -8.73
CA GLY A 81 6.79 -3.60 -8.51
C GLY A 81 7.41 -2.39 -9.18
N GLU A 82 8.73 -2.37 -9.38
CA GLU A 82 9.39 -1.29 -10.13
C GLU A 82 9.10 -1.40 -11.63
N ALA A 83 9.10 -2.63 -12.16
CA ALA A 83 8.69 -2.90 -13.54
C ALA A 83 7.21 -2.53 -13.74
N GLU A 84 6.35 -2.73 -12.73
CA GLU A 84 4.95 -2.32 -12.75
C GLU A 84 4.81 -0.79 -12.81
N ALA A 85 5.56 -0.07 -11.99
CA ALA A 85 5.56 1.39 -12.00
C ALA A 85 6.09 1.96 -13.32
N ARG A 86 7.13 1.34 -13.89
CA ARG A 86 7.64 1.69 -15.23
C ARG A 86 6.59 1.47 -16.31
N LEU A 87 5.95 0.30 -16.34
CA LEU A 87 4.88 -0.03 -17.27
C LEU A 87 3.76 1.01 -17.24
N ILE A 88 3.27 1.36 -16.05
CA ILE A 88 2.17 2.31 -15.91
C ILE A 88 2.61 3.72 -16.34
N ALA A 89 3.81 4.15 -16.02
CA ALA A 89 4.33 5.43 -16.46
C ALA A 89 4.43 5.50 -18.01
N ASP A 90 4.91 4.44 -18.66
CA ASP A 90 5.02 4.36 -20.12
C ASP A 90 3.64 4.37 -20.79
N GLU A 91 2.63 3.71 -20.20
CA GLU A 91 1.25 3.74 -20.67
C GLU A 91 0.59 5.13 -20.48
N VAL A 92 0.87 5.81 -19.35
CA VAL A 92 0.44 7.21 -19.11
C VAL A 92 1.01 8.13 -20.17
N GLU A 93 2.32 8.06 -20.44
CA GLU A 93 2.98 8.84 -21.50
C GLU A 93 2.43 8.51 -22.90
N THR A 94 2.13 7.25 -23.14
CA THR A 94 1.54 6.81 -24.41
C THR A 94 0.13 7.36 -24.59
N ALA A 95 -0.71 7.31 -23.55
CA ALA A 95 -2.04 7.89 -23.57
C ALA A 95 -1.98 9.42 -23.72
N ARG A 96 -1.01 10.08 -23.08
CA ARG A 96 -0.77 11.52 -23.24
C ARG A 96 -0.45 11.90 -24.67
N ARG A 97 0.43 11.15 -25.33
CA ARG A 97 0.75 11.34 -26.76
C ARG A 97 -0.45 11.13 -27.67
N GLN A 98 -1.42 10.31 -27.26
CA GLN A 98 -2.69 10.11 -27.96
C GLN A 98 -3.72 11.22 -27.67
N GLY A 99 -3.37 12.24 -26.89
CA GLY A 99 -4.23 13.39 -26.58
C GLY A 99 -5.09 13.24 -25.34
N VAL A 100 -4.92 12.15 -24.53
CA VAL A 100 -5.60 12.01 -23.25
C VAL A 100 -4.94 12.95 -22.24
N LYS A 101 -5.73 13.68 -21.46
CA LYS A 101 -5.20 14.54 -20.38
C LYS A 101 -4.71 13.68 -19.22
N TYR A 102 -3.74 14.18 -18.46
CA TYR A 102 -3.31 13.52 -17.22
C TYR A 102 -4.46 13.39 -16.22
N SER A 103 -5.30 14.42 -16.09
CA SER A 103 -6.49 14.41 -15.22
C SER A 103 -7.56 13.39 -15.62
N ASP A 104 -7.50 12.87 -16.85
CA ASP A 104 -8.37 11.80 -17.34
C ASP A 104 -7.85 10.39 -17.02
N MET A 105 -6.71 10.29 -16.31
CA MET A 105 -6.05 9.03 -15.96
C MET A 105 -6.00 8.85 -14.45
N ALA A 106 -6.25 7.63 -13.99
CA ALA A 106 -6.14 7.30 -12.56
C ALA A 106 -5.39 5.98 -12.33
N VAL A 107 -4.56 5.95 -11.29
CA VAL A 107 -3.93 4.75 -10.73
C VAL A 107 -4.68 4.40 -9.43
N LEU A 108 -5.35 3.26 -9.42
CA LEU A 108 -6.19 2.81 -8.31
C LEU A 108 -5.53 1.62 -7.62
N VAL A 109 -5.01 1.85 -6.42
CA VAL A 109 -4.31 0.84 -5.63
C VAL A 109 -5.20 0.24 -4.54
N ARG A 110 -4.90 -1.00 -4.13
CA ARG A 110 -5.62 -1.63 -3.02
C ARG A 110 -5.25 -1.01 -1.66
N ALA A 111 -4.00 -0.73 -1.43
CA ALA A 111 -3.49 -0.19 -0.18
C ALA A 111 -2.59 1.03 -0.44
N SER A 112 -2.59 1.97 0.51
CA SER A 112 -1.92 3.26 0.32
C SER A 112 -0.39 3.16 0.22
N PHE A 113 0.22 2.13 0.79
CA PHE A 113 1.68 1.94 0.67
C PHE A 113 2.12 1.69 -0.78
N GLN A 114 1.27 1.10 -1.61
CA GLN A 114 1.57 0.85 -3.03
C GLN A 114 1.79 2.15 -3.83
N MET A 115 1.30 3.30 -3.35
CA MET A 115 1.39 4.57 -4.08
C MET A 115 2.84 5.03 -4.27
N ARG A 116 3.73 4.75 -3.32
CA ARG A 116 5.13 5.21 -3.33
C ARG A 116 5.86 4.95 -4.66
N ALA A 117 5.80 3.73 -5.16
CA ALA A 117 6.51 3.34 -6.38
C ALA A 117 6.03 4.15 -7.60
N PHE A 118 4.73 4.46 -7.68
CA PHE A 118 4.17 5.30 -8.74
C PHE A 118 4.51 6.76 -8.55
N GLU A 119 4.41 7.28 -7.31
CA GLU A 119 4.79 8.66 -6.96
C GLU A 119 6.24 8.94 -7.34
N GLU A 120 7.19 8.10 -6.90
CA GLU A 120 8.61 8.23 -7.24
C GLU A 120 8.85 8.16 -8.74
N ARG A 121 8.22 7.21 -9.43
CA ARG A 121 8.38 7.05 -10.86
C ARG A 121 7.85 8.25 -11.64
N PHE A 122 6.72 8.81 -11.24
CA PHE A 122 6.13 9.99 -11.87
C PHE A 122 6.99 11.24 -11.63
N VAL A 123 7.54 11.40 -10.42
CA VAL A 123 8.50 12.49 -10.13
C VAL A 123 9.72 12.39 -11.04
N MET A 124 10.33 11.20 -11.16
CA MET A 124 11.53 10.99 -12.00
C MET A 124 11.29 11.33 -13.47
N LEU A 125 10.07 11.13 -13.97
CA LEU A 125 9.70 11.38 -15.37
C LEU A 125 9.02 12.74 -15.56
N ALA A 126 8.94 13.56 -14.51
CA ALA A 126 8.21 14.83 -14.49
C ALA A 126 6.74 14.69 -14.97
N ILE A 127 6.10 13.54 -14.69
CA ILE A 127 4.67 13.32 -14.90
C ILE A 127 3.91 13.98 -13.73
N PRO A 128 3.04 14.98 -13.99
CA PRO A 128 2.28 15.60 -12.93
C PRO A 128 1.26 14.61 -12.34
N TYR A 129 1.22 14.50 -11.01
CA TYR A 129 0.29 13.63 -10.31
C TYR A 129 -0.29 14.29 -9.06
N ALA A 130 -1.43 13.79 -8.60
CA ALA A 130 -2.07 14.20 -7.35
C ALA A 130 -2.54 12.96 -6.58
N VAL A 131 -2.19 12.90 -5.29
CA VAL A 131 -2.72 11.87 -4.37
C VAL A 131 -4.06 12.34 -3.82
N ILE A 132 -5.10 11.54 -4.07
CA ILE A 132 -6.46 11.85 -3.64
C ILE A 132 -6.81 11.08 -2.35
N GLY A 133 -7.28 11.82 -1.35
CA GLY A 133 -7.73 11.25 -0.08
C GLY A 133 -6.67 11.14 1.02
N GLY A 134 -5.49 11.73 0.81
CA GLY A 134 -4.43 11.76 1.82
C GLY A 134 -3.18 12.49 1.37
N PRO A 135 -2.19 12.64 2.24
CA PRO A 135 -0.88 13.19 1.87
C PRO A 135 -0.09 12.18 1.01
N ARG A 136 0.86 12.71 0.25
CA ARG A 136 1.86 11.93 -0.49
C ARG A 136 2.66 11.06 0.45
N PHE A 137 3.31 10.02 -0.07
CA PHE A 137 3.97 9.02 0.78
C PHE A 137 4.97 9.64 1.75
N PHE A 138 5.91 10.46 1.27
CA PHE A 138 6.94 11.08 2.12
C PHE A 138 6.44 12.22 3.01
N GLU A 139 5.22 12.72 2.80
CA GLU A 139 4.57 13.73 3.63
C GLU A 139 3.80 13.13 4.81
N ARG A 140 3.54 11.83 4.81
CA ARG A 140 2.78 11.15 5.88
C ARG A 140 3.47 11.29 7.22
N ALA A 141 2.67 11.46 8.27
CA ALA A 141 3.19 11.74 9.61
C ALA A 141 4.16 10.67 10.09
N GLU A 142 3.81 9.40 9.94
CA GLU A 142 4.63 8.25 10.35
C GLU A 142 5.94 8.15 9.56
N ILE A 143 5.95 8.55 8.29
CA ILE A 143 7.15 8.56 7.45
C ILE A 143 8.07 9.70 7.85
N ARG A 144 7.50 10.90 8.09
CA ARG A 144 8.26 12.05 8.58
C ARG A 144 8.85 11.81 9.96
N ASP A 145 8.15 11.08 10.84
CA ASP A 145 8.67 10.69 12.16
C ASP A 145 9.84 9.72 12.01
N ALA A 146 9.71 8.69 11.18
CA ALA A 146 10.78 7.74 10.89
C ALA A 146 12.02 8.44 10.30
N HIS A 147 11.84 9.34 9.32
CA HIS A 147 12.93 10.12 8.76
C HIS A 147 13.60 11.03 9.81
N ALA A 148 12.84 11.60 10.74
CA ALA A 148 13.42 12.43 11.80
C ALA A 148 14.33 11.62 12.73
N TYR A 149 13.98 10.36 13.04
CA TYR A 149 14.89 9.45 13.76
C TYR A 149 16.19 9.22 12.97
N LEU A 150 16.10 8.89 11.68
CA LEU A 150 17.27 8.64 10.83
C LEU A 150 18.17 9.87 10.69
N ARG A 151 17.57 11.05 10.50
CA ARG A 151 18.28 12.31 10.38
C ARG A 151 19.03 12.65 11.67
N LEU A 152 18.41 12.43 12.83
CA LEU A 152 19.04 12.70 14.11
C LEU A 152 20.15 11.67 14.44
N ILE A 153 20.05 10.44 13.94
CA ILE A 153 21.11 9.43 14.00
C ILE A 153 22.31 9.87 13.13
N LEU A 154 22.03 10.40 11.94
CA LEU A 154 23.07 10.83 11.00
C LEU A 154 23.74 12.14 11.44
N SER A 155 22.96 13.09 11.98
CA SER A 155 23.45 14.41 12.39
C SER A 155 22.85 14.83 13.74
N GLU A 156 23.70 15.15 14.71
CA GLU A 156 23.28 15.66 16.03
C GLU A 156 22.71 17.08 15.98
N ASP A 157 23.00 17.81 14.89
CA ASP A 157 22.67 19.22 14.76
C ASP A 157 21.30 19.46 14.12
N ASP A 158 20.51 18.37 13.90
CA ASP A 158 19.18 18.49 13.32
C ASP A 158 18.12 18.78 14.39
N ASP A 159 18.02 20.06 14.76
CA ASP A 159 17.05 20.53 15.76
C ASP A 159 15.59 20.27 15.37
N LEU A 160 15.26 20.33 14.08
CA LEU A 160 13.90 20.05 13.60
C LEU A 160 13.55 18.57 13.77
N ALA A 161 14.49 17.69 13.49
CA ALA A 161 14.33 16.27 13.74
C ALA A 161 14.19 15.97 15.22
N PHE A 162 15.03 16.61 16.07
CA PHE A 162 14.95 16.50 17.52
C PHE A 162 13.56 16.93 18.03
N GLU A 163 13.11 18.14 17.71
CA GLU A 163 11.83 18.69 18.14
C GLU A 163 10.67 17.76 17.77
N ARG A 164 10.75 17.16 16.57
CA ARG A 164 9.73 16.27 16.07
C ARG A 164 9.59 14.97 16.86
N ILE A 165 10.71 14.33 17.24
CA ILE A 165 10.68 12.96 17.81
C ILE A 165 10.96 12.87 19.29
N VAL A 166 11.43 13.91 19.94
CA VAL A 166 11.83 13.87 21.38
C VAL A 166 10.71 13.37 22.29
N ASN A 167 9.44 13.61 21.93
CA ASN A 167 8.26 13.14 22.66
C ASN A 167 7.30 12.31 21.79
N VAL A 168 7.80 11.72 20.71
CA VAL A 168 7.04 10.80 19.82
C VAL A 168 7.83 9.48 19.68
N PRO A 169 7.38 8.38 20.30
CA PRO A 169 6.23 8.20 21.21
C PRO A 169 6.31 9.05 22.49
N LYS A 170 5.17 9.19 23.18
CA LYS A 170 5.10 10.00 24.42
C LYS A 170 6.06 9.48 25.49
N ARG A 171 7.04 10.31 25.86
CA ARG A 171 8.03 10.04 26.93
C ARG A 171 7.80 10.86 28.20
N GLY A 172 6.72 11.64 28.23
CA GLY A 172 6.43 12.56 29.36
C GLY A 172 7.26 13.84 29.32
N ILE A 173 7.84 14.18 28.19
CA ILE A 173 8.55 15.43 27.96
C ILE A 173 7.52 16.44 27.44
N GLY A 174 7.16 17.41 28.26
CA GLY A 174 6.16 18.44 27.87
C GLY A 174 6.74 19.50 26.97
N ASP A 175 5.87 20.17 26.20
CA ASP A 175 6.24 21.23 25.25
C ASP A 175 7.06 22.35 25.92
N THR A 176 6.74 22.74 27.15
CA THR A 176 7.50 23.75 27.91
C THR A 176 8.95 23.33 28.11
N SER A 177 9.23 22.05 28.35
CA SER A 177 10.61 21.54 28.49
C SER A 177 11.34 21.55 27.15
N VAL A 178 10.65 21.19 26.06
CA VAL A 178 11.21 21.24 24.71
C VAL A 178 11.55 22.69 24.34
N GLN A 179 10.65 23.63 24.57
CA GLN A 179 10.90 25.05 24.30
C GLN A 179 12.07 25.61 25.14
N LYS A 180 12.19 25.19 26.41
CA LYS A 180 13.33 25.55 27.25
C LYS A 180 14.67 25.07 26.66
N ILE A 181 14.70 23.81 26.19
CA ILE A 181 15.90 23.21 25.55
C ILE A 181 16.27 23.99 24.29
N LEU A 182 15.31 24.24 23.38
CA LEU A 182 15.54 24.96 22.14
C LEU A 182 15.97 26.43 22.40
N HIS A 183 15.42 27.06 23.43
CA HIS A 183 15.83 28.39 23.83
C HIS A 183 17.28 28.42 24.30
N LEU A 184 17.67 27.49 25.17
CA LEU A 184 19.03 27.37 25.69
C LEU A 184 20.04 27.07 24.56
N ALA A 185 19.67 26.15 23.65
CA ALA A 185 20.47 25.81 22.48
C ALA A 185 20.79 27.06 21.64
N ARG A 186 19.75 27.86 21.32
CA ARG A 186 19.93 29.13 20.58
C ARG A 186 20.77 30.18 21.32
N GLN A 187 20.62 30.29 22.65
CA GLN A 187 21.38 31.23 23.46
C GLN A 187 22.89 30.95 23.45
N HIS A 188 23.26 29.69 23.35
CA HIS A 188 24.64 29.23 23.42
C HIS A 188 25.23 28.78 22.08
N ASP A 189 24.48 28.97 20.99
CA ASP A 189 24.86 28.53 19.62
C ASP A 189 25.19 27.01 19.59
N LEU A 190 24.36 26.21 20.24
CA LEU A 190 24.47 24.77 20.35
C LEU A 190 23.30 24.09 19.63
N SER A 191 23.46 22.83 19.23
CA SER A 191 22.33 22.01 18.84
C SER A 191 21.45 21.63 20.04
N ALA A 192 20.17 21.37 19.78
CA ALA A 192 19.22 20.96 20.82
C ALA A 192 19.68 19.70 21.55
N LEU A 193 20.26 18.73 20.86
CA LEU A 193 20.76 17.49 21.45
C LEU A 193 22.00 17.77 22.33
N THR A 194 22.91 18.65 21.91
CA THR A 194 24.05 19.08 22.71
C THR A 194 23.61 19.83 23.98
N ALA A 195 22.61 20.71 23.86
CA ALA A 195 22.02 21.37 25.01
C ALA A 195 21.37 20.35 26.01
N VAL A 196 20.69 19.33 25.49
CA VAL A 196 20.14 18.23 26.32
C VAL A 196 21.26 17.50 27.07
N ARG A 197 22.38 17.15 26.41
CA ARG A 197 23.55 16.50 27.06
C ARG A 197 24.11 17.31 28.23
N GLY A 198 24.06 18.63 28.14
CA GLY A 198 24.39 19.51 29.26
C GLY A 198 23.33 19.47 30.36
N LEU A 199 22.06 19.66 29.99
CA LEU A 199 20.94 19.79 30.94
C LEU A 199 20.64 18.53 31.76
N ILE A 200 20.89 17.33 31.23
CA ILE A 200 20.67 16.07 31.97
C ILE A 200 21.60 15.94 33.21
N ASN A 201 22.69 16.68 33.24
CA ASN A 201 23.64 16.70 34.37
C ASN A 201 23.39 17.87 35.33
N THR A 202 22.32 18.65 35.17
CA THR A 202 21.94 19.78 36.01
C THR A 202 20.58 19.55 36.66
N ASP A 203 20.21 20.39 37.63
CA ASP A 203 18.88 20.35 38.28
C ASP A 203 17.87 21.33 37.60
N GLU A 204 18.18 21.85 36.42
CA GLU A 204 17.33 22.81 35.70
C GLU A 204 16.03 22.19 35.16
N LEU A 205 16.00 20.88 34.95
CA LEU A 205 14.85 20.12 34.52
C LEU A 205 14.27 19.30 35.68
N GLN A 206 12.97 19.08 35.66
CA GLN A 206 12.33 18.16 36.57
C GLN A 206 12.94 16.74 36.44
N ALA A 207 13.12 16.05 37.56
CA ALA A 207 13.78 14.74 37.62
C ALA A 207 13.20 13.73 36.62
N ARG A 208 11.87 13.69 36.45
CA ARG A 208 11.18 12.81 35.48
C ARG A 208 11.57 13.14 34.06
N THR A 209 11.55 14.42 33.66
CA THR A 209 11.92 14.87 32.33
C THR A 209 13.39 14.61 32.04
N ARG A 210 14.27 14.87 33.02
CA ARG A 210 15.70 14.61 32.96
C ARG A 210 16.00 13.14 32.71
N THR A 211 15.35 12.23 33.46
CA THR A 211 15.50 10.78 33.24
C THR A 211 15.00 10.36 31.84
N ALA A 212 13.88 10.90 31.38
CA ALA A 212 13.36 10.59 30.05
C ALA A 212 14.31 11.06 28.94
N LEU A 213 14.88 12.26 29.06
CA LEU A 213 15.87 12.78 28.11
C LEU A 213 17.18 11.98 28.16
N ALA A 214 17.67 11.61 29.37
CA ALA A 214 18.87 10.79 29.48
C ALA A 214 18.70 9.41 28.82
N ASN A 215 17.53 8.79 28.96
CA ASN A 215 17.21 7.55 28.27
C ASN A 215 17.17 7.76 26.75
N PHE A 216 16.51 8.81 26.27
CA PHE A 216 16.43 9.13 24.86
C PHE A 216 17.82 9.36 24.22
N VAL A 217 18.70 10.13 24.88
CA VAL A 217 20.09 10.35 24.42
C VAL A 217 20.86 9.03 24.37
N ARG A 218 20.79 8.23 25.44
CA ARG A 218 21.44 6.91 25.47
C ARG A 218 20.98 6.00 24.33
N ASP A 219 19.69 5.97 24.06
CA ASP A 219 19.14 5.15 22.98
C ASP A 219 19.59 5.66 21.60
N LEU A 220 19.64 6.98 21.39
CA LEU A 220 20.19 7.58 20.18
C LEU A 220 21.67 7.23 19.97
N ASP A 221 22.49 7.32 21.03
CA ASP A 221 23.91 6.98 20.94
C ASP A 221 24.09 5.53 20.55
N ARG A 222 23.34 4.61 21.15
CA ARG A 222 23.34 3.19 20.82
C ARG A 222 22.91 2.91 19.37
N TRP A 223 21.87 3.59 18.87
CA TRP A 223 21.44 3.43 17.47
C TRP A 223 22.46 4.02 16.49
N ARG A 224 23.18 5.05 16.88
CA ARG A 224 24.28 5.61 16.07
C ARG A 224 25.44 4.64 15.98
N ASP A 225 25.83 4.01 17.10
CA ASP A 225 26.83 2.95 17.10
C ASP A 225 26.39 1.76 16.25
N LEU A 226 25.13 1.38 16.32
CA LEU A 226 24.53 0.32 15.50
C LEU A 226 24.63 0.66 14.00
N ALA A 227 24.38 1.91 13.63
CA ALA A 227 24.40 2.37 12.24
C ALA A 227 25.80 2.30 11.61
N ALA A 228 26.86 2.26 12.42
CA ALA A 228 28.23 2.11 11.92
C ALA A 228 28.52 0.72 11.32
N SER A 229 27.77 -0.31 11.70
CA SER A 229 28.04 -1.72 11.32
C SER A 229 26.84 -2.48 10.75
N THR A 230 25.67 -1.87 10.78
CA THR A 230 24.41 -2.53 10.39
C THR A 230 23.79 -1.82 9.19
N PRO A 231 23.20 -2.55 8.23
CA PRO A 231 22.47 -1.93 7.12
C PRO A 231 21.40 -0.94 7.62
N HIS A 232 21.33 0.22 7.00
CA HIS A 232 20.49 1.35 7.45
C HIS A 232 19.00 1.02 7.55
N TRP A 233 18.48 0.13 6.73
CA TRP A 233 17.10 -0.34 6.82
C TRP A 233 16.84 -1.21 8.07
N GLN A 234 17.83 -2.04 8.50
CA GLN A 234 17.74 -2.80 9.76
C GLN A 234 17.87 -1.88 10.97
N VAL A 235 18.70 -0.84 10.87
CA VAL A 235 18.75 0.22 11.91
C VAL A 235 17.37 0.86 12.05
N MET A 236 16.70 1.18 10.95
CA MET A 236 15.35 1.76 11.01
C MET A 236 14.34 0.82 11.67
N GLU A 237 14.33 -0.47 11.33
CA GLU A 237 13.46 -1.46 11.98
C GLU A 237 13.72 -1.52 13.50
N THR A 238 14.99 -1.58 13.89
CA THR A 238 15.38 -1.58 15.30
C THR A 238 14.92 -0.31 16.03
N VAL A 239 15.13 0.86 15.42
CA VAL A 239 14.71 2.15 15.98
C VAL A 239 13.20 2.22 16.17
N LEU A 240 12.42 1.80 15.18
CA LEU A 240 10.96 1.81 15.26
C LEU A 240 10.44 0.90 16.39
N GLU A 241 11.08 -0.24 16.60
CA GLU A 241 10.69 -1.19 17.65
C GLU A 241 11.14 -0.70 19.04
N GLU A 242 12.42 -0.40 19.21
CA GLU A 242 12.99 -0.06 20.51
C GLU A 242 12.56 1.32 21.04
N SER A 243 12.25 2.27 20.16
CA SER A 243 11.66 3.56 20.56
C SER A 243 10.23 3.41 21.08
N GLY A 244 9.57 2.27 20.85
CA GLY A 244 8.16 2.04 21.13
C GLY A 244 7.22 2.64 20.05
N TYR A 245 7.76 3.07 18.91
CA TYR A 245 6.96 3.67 17.83
C TYR A 245 6.00 2.64 17.21
N THR A 246 6.50 1.43 16.97
CA THR A 246 5.69 0.31 16.47
C THR A 246 4.53 -0.01 17.39
N ASP A 247 4.76 -0.05 18.71
CA ASP A 247 3.71 -0.33 19.69
C ASP A 247 2.69 0.81 19.79
N MET A 248 3.14 2.05 19.68
CA MET A 248 2.25 3.20 19.57
C MET A 248 1.31 3.09 18.38
N GLN A 249 1.81 2.67 17.22
CA GLN A 249 0.98 2.47 16.04
C GLN A 249 0.03 1.27 16.20
N LYS A 250 0.48 0.15 16.77
CA LYS A 250 -0.39 -1.01 17.06
C LYS A 250 -1.56 -0.65 17.98
N ALA A 251 -1.36 0.30 18.89
CA ALA A 251 -2.42 0.76 19.80
C ALA A 251 -3.48 1.64 19.10
N ASP A 252 -3.18 2.25 17.97
CA ASP A 252 -4.13 3.01 17.15
C ASP A 252 -5.02 2.07 16.33
N ARG A 253 -6.23 1.82 16.80
CA ARG A 253 -7.21 0.93 16.16
C ARG A 253 -7.73 1.45 14.82
N THR A 254 -7.62 2.74 14.56
CA THR A 254 -8.21 3.38 13.38
C THR A 254 -7.28 3.39 12.19
N SER A 255 -6.05 3.84 12.37
CA SER A 255 -5.08 4.06 11.30
C SER A 255 -3.75 3.34 11.50
N GLY A 256 -3.52 2.73 12.67
CA GLY A 256 -2.23 2.15 13.04
C GLY A 256 -1.76 1.06 12.07
N GLN A 257 -2.66 0.19 11.64
CA GLN A 257 -2.31 -0.86 10.67
C GLN A 257 -1.80 -0.28 9.33
N THR A 258 -2.50 0.69 8.79
CA THR A 258 -2.09 1.36 7.54
C THR A 258 -0.74 2.05 7.70
N ARG A 259 -0.51 2.70 8.87
CA ARG A 259 0.79 3.33 9.14
C ARG A 259 1.92 2.32 9.29
N LEU A 260 1.65 1.16 9.91
CA LEU A 260 2.64 0.07 9.97
C LEU A 260 2.98 -0.48 8.58
N GLU A 261 2.00 -0.61 7.69
CA GLU A 261 2.22 -1.00 6.30
C GLU A 261 3.07 0.05 5.56
N ASN A 262 2.81 1.34 5.78
CA ASN A 262 3.61 2.42 5.21
C ASN A 262 5.07 2.41 5.74
N LEU A 263 5.28 2.18 7.02
CA LEU A 263 6.62 2.05 7.62
C LEU A 263 7.37 0.83 7.08
N LYS A 264 6.67 -0.26 6.84
CA LYS A 264 7.21 -1.46 6.21
C LYS A 264 7.65 -1.20 4.76
N GLU A 265 6.83 -0.50 4.00
CA GLU A 265 7.19 -0.06 2.65
C GLU A 265 8.40 0.88 2.68
N LEU A 266 8.47 1.79 3.66
CA LEU A 266 9.63 2.66 3.86
C LEU A 266 10.92 1.84 4.04
N THR A 267 10.95 0.91 4.99
CA THR A 267 12.15 0.08 5.25
C THR A 267 12.53 -0.78 4.04
N GLN A 268 11.55 -1.25 3.28
CA GLN A 268 11.79 -1.97 2.03
C GLN A 268 12.44 -1.08 0.96
N SER A 269 11.94 0.15 0.79
CA SER A 269 12.49 1.09 -0.19
C SER A 269 13.94 1.46 0.11
N MET A 270 14.29 1.59 1.39
CA MET A 270 15.65 1.88 1.82
C MET A 270 16.68 0.86 1.34
N GLN A 271 16.28 -0.41 1.16
CA GLN A 271 17.17 -1.48 0.72
C GLN A 271 17.73 -1.29 -0.70
N SER A 272 17.15 -0.40 -1.49
CA SER A 272 17.65 -0.07 -2.83
C SER A 272 18.84 0.88 -2.83
N PHE A 273 19.20 1.41 -1.66
CA PHE A 273 20.26 2.39 -1.49
C PHE A 273 21.45 1.77 -0.73
N GLU A 274 22.67 2.11 -1.11
CA GLU A 274 23.86 1.60 -0.46
C GLU A 274 24.08 2.23 0.93
N THR A 275 23.70 3.50 1.09
CA THR A 275 23.91 4.26 2.33
C THR A 275 22.65 5.00 2.76
N LEU A 276 22.57 5.28 4.07
CA LEU A 276 21.51 6.15 4.64
C LEU A 276 21.55 7.56 4.04
N GLN A 277 22.72 8.09 3.80
CA GLN A 277 22.90 9.40 3.19
C GLN A 277 22.28 9.46 1.80
N ALA A 278 22.62 8.50 0.93
CA ALA A 278 22.08 8.42 -0.43
C ALA A 278 20.56 8.30 -0.44
N TYR A 279 20.01 7.53 0.52
CA TYR A 279 18.56 7.42 0.68
C TYR A 279 17.91 8.76 1.06
N LEU A 280 18.43 9.46 2.07
CA LEU A 280 17.87 10.74 2.52
C LEU A 280 18.02 11.85 1.46
N GLU A 281 19.10 11.85 0.70
CA GLU A 281 19.28 12.76 -0.44
C GLU A 281 18.26 12.49 -1.54
N HIS A 282 18.00 11.23 -1.84
CA HIS A 282 16.95 10.84 -2.79
C HIS A 282 15.56 11.32 -2.34
N VAL A 283 15.21 11.11 -1.08
CA VAL A 283 13.94 11.59 -0.51
C VAL A 283 13.82 13.11 -0.61
N ALA A 284 14.89 13.85 -0.27
CA ALA A 284 14.90 15.30 -0.39
C ALA A 284 14.66 15.75 -1.83
N LEU A 285 15.32 15.08 -2.80
CA LEU A 285 15.15 15.36 -4.23
C LEU A 285 13.71 15.12 -4.68
N VAL A 286 13.11 13.97 -4.30
CA VAL A 286 11.72 13.65 -4.63
C VAL A 286 10.78 14.72 -4.07
N MET A 287 10.97 15.13 -2.82
CA MET A 287 10.13 16.15 -2.18
C MET A 287 10.30 17.56 -2.81
N ASP A 288 11.48 17.89 -3.32
CA ASP A 288 11.76 19.17 -3.96
C ASP A 288 11.23 19.27 -5.39
N LEU A 289 11.32 18.19 -6.15
CA LEU A 289 10.82 18.14 -7.54
C LEU A 289 9.31 18.18 -7.63
N ASP A 290 8.63 17.79 -6.56
CA ASP A 290 7.17 17.62 -6.51
C ASP A 290 6.39 18.94 -6.24
N ARG A 291 6.98 20.09 -6.48
CA ARG A 291 6.35 21.42 -6.30
C ARG A 291 5.44 21.77 -7.47
N GLY A 292 4.17 21.36 -7.39
CA GLY A 292 3.09 21.95 -8.19
C GLY A 292 2.55 21.08 -9.31
N ALA A 293 1.76 20.07 -8.96
CA ALA A 293 0.79 19.54 -9.91
C ALA A 293 -0.27 20.62 -10.18
N GLY A 294 -0.32 21.13 -11.42
CA GLY A 294 -1.43 21.94 -11.90
C GLY A 294 -2.73 21.11 -11.98
N ASP A 295 -3.81 21.71 -12.49
CA ASP A 295 -5.12 21.03 -12.62
C ASP A 295 -5.08 19.77 -13.54
N ASP A 296 -4.09 19.63 -14.41
CA ASP A 296 -3.91 18.47 -15.30
C ASP A 296 -2.86 17.51 -14.73
N ALA A 297 -3.28 16.60 -13.83
CA ALA A 297 -2.43 15.64 -13.14
C ALA A 297 -3.06 14.26 -13.07
N VAL A 298 -2.23 13.19 -13.17
CA VAL A 298 -2.68 11.79 -12.95
C VAL A 298 -3.13 11.62 -11.51
N GLN A 299 -4.31 11.05 -11.32
CA GLN A 299 -4.85 10.85 -9.97
C GLN A 299 -4.41 9.50 -9.40
N ILE A 300 -3.78 9.50 -8.25
CA ILE A 300 -3.40 8.29 -7.52
C ILE A 300 -4.28 8.19 -6.27
N MET A 301 -4.98 7.08 -6.11
CA MET A 301 -5.85 6.87 -4.95
C MET A 301 -6.08 5.39 -4.65
N THR A 302 -6.67 5.11 -3.49
CA THR A 302 -7.12 3.74 -3.20
C THR A 302 -8.41 3.43 -3.97
N LEU A 303 -8.65 2.14 -4.23
CA LEU A 303 -9.90 1.65 -4.81
C LEU A 303 -11.13 2.13 -4.03
N HIS A 304 -11.05 2.20 -2.69
CA HIS A 304 -12.12 2.73 -1.85
C HIS A 304 -12.36 4.22 -2.11
N GLY A 305 -11.29 5.00 -2.27
CA GLY A 305 -11.36 6.43 -2.58
C GLY A 305 -11.94 6.73 -3.96
N ALA A 306 -11.84 5.77 -4.88
CA ALA A 306 -12.34 5.90 -6.24
C ALA A 306 -13.85 5.68 -6.38
N LYS A 307 -14.53 5.21 -5.32
CA LYS A 307 -15.98 5.02 -5.35
C LYS A 307 -16.69 6.33 -5.63
N GLY A 308 -17.55 6.34 -6.67
CA GLY A 308 -18.28 7.53 -7.12
C GLY A 308 -17.55 8.35 -8.19
N LEU A 309 -16.24 8.14 -8.37
CA LEU A 309 -15.45 8.79 -9.43
C LEU A 309 -15.48 7.96 -10.72
N GLU A 310 -14.98 8.54 -11.82
CA GLU A 310 -14.84 7.85 -13.11
C GLU A 310 -13.78 8.54 -13.97
N PHE A 311 -13.03 7.75 -14.74
CA PHE A 311 -11.91 8.22 -15.54
C PHE A 311 -11.91 7.56 -16.92
N PRO A 312 -11.54 8.27 -17.99
CA PRO A 312 -11.35 7.68 -19.32
C PRO A 312 -10.37 6.50 -19.30
N VAL A 313 -9.26 6.59 -18.56
CA VAL A 313 -8.25 5.53 -18.44
C VAL A 313 -7.98 5.22 -16.98
N VAL A 314 -8.01 3.94 -16.61
CA VAL A 314 -7.77 3.46 -15.25
C VAL A 314 -6.69 2.39 -15.26
N PHE A 315 -5.71 2.54 -14.37
CA PHE A 315 -4.67 1.55 -14.08
C PHE A 315 -4.96 0.90 -12.72
N LEU A 316 -4.91 -0.41 -12.69
CA LEU A 316 -5.27 -1.27 -11.55
C LEU A 316 -4.07 -2.19 -11.23
N PRO A 317 -3.02 -1.66 -10.56
CA PRO A 317 -1.83 -2.45 -10.23
C PRO A 317 -2.04 -3.35 -9.02
N GLY A 318 -1.13 -4.32 -8.88
CA GLY A 318 -1.05 -5.15 -7.69
C GLY A 318 -2.12 -6.22 -7.58
N TRP A 319 -2.59 -6.76 -8.70
CA TRP A 319 -3.56 -7.86 -8.70
C TRP A 319 -2.87 -9.19 -8.42
N GLU A 320 -2.51 -9.40 -7.14
CA GLU A 320 -1.78 -10.57 -6.63
C GLU A 320 -2.47 -11.11 -5.39
N ASP A 321 -2.59 -12.44 -5.27
CA ASP A 321 -3.17 -13.08 -4.09
C ASP A 321 -2.37 -12.71 -2.83
N GLY A 322 -3.09 -12.32 -1.77
CA GLY A 322 -2.51 -11.79 -0.54
C GLY A 322 -2.41 -10.26 -0.50
N LEU A 323 -2.26 -9.62 -1.67
CA LEU A 323 -2.30 -8.16 -1.81
C LEU A 323 -3.70 -7.71 -2.25
N PHE A 324 -4.22 -8.29 -3.32
CA PHE A 324 -5.57 -8.06 -3.81
C PHE A 324 -6.12 -9.34 -4.50
N PRO A 325 -6.98 -10.14 -3.82
CA PRO A 325 -7.62 -9.86 -2.51
C PRO A 325 -6.62 -9.79 -1.36
N SER A 326 -6.93 -8.91 -0.39
CA SER A 326 -6.11 -8.76 0.81
C SER A 326 -6.17 -10.01 1.69
N GLN A 327 -5.01 -10.59 2.03
CA GLN A 327 -4.96 -11.75 2.92
C GLN A 327 -5.65 -11.47 4.25
N ARG A 328 -5.45 -10.30 4.80
CA ARG A 328 -6.08 -9.88 6.05
C ARG A 328 -7.61 -9.90 5.99
N SER A 329 -8.20 -9.37 4.90
CA SER A 329 -9.67 -9.39 4.74
C SER A 329 -10.20 -10.81 4.74
N MET A 330 -9.46 -11.74 4.14
CA MET A 330 -9.82 -13.17 4.12
C MET A 330 -9.62 -13.82 5.50
N ASP A 331 -8.59 -13.48 6.24
CA ASP A 331 -8.30 -14.02 7.58
C ASP A 331 -9.32 -13.51 8.60
N ASP A 332 -9.73 -12.23 8.52
CA ASP A 332 -10.66 -11.60 9.47
C ASP A 332 -12.11 -12.11 9.28
N THR A 333 -12.58 -12.29 8.03
CA THR A 333 -13.99 -12.55 7.73
C THR A 333 -14.25 -13.70 6.73
N GLY A 334 -13.20 -14.42 6.33
CA GLY A 334 -13.31 -15.60 5.47
C GLY A 334 -13.90 -15.29 4.09
N ILE A 335 -14.94 -16.04 3.70
CA ILE A 335 -15.60 -15.90 2.39
C ILE A 335 -16.25 -14.52 2.25
N ALA A 336 -16.83 -13.96 3.30
CA ALA A 336 -17.44 -12.63 3.25
C ALA A 336 -16.40 -11.55 2.92
N GLY A 337 -15.17 -11.68 3.46
CA GLY A 337 -14.04 -10.80 3.13
C GLY A 337 -13.62 -10.92 1.67
N LEU A 338 -13.54 -12.14 1.14
CA LEU A 338 -13.24 -12.36 -0.27
C LEU A 338 -14.32 -11.76 -1.18
N GLU A 339 -15.60 -11.87 -0.82
CA GLU A 339 -16.69 -11.26 -1.59
C GLU A 339 -16.66 -9.73 -1.54
N GLU A 340 -16.29 -9.14 -0.41
CA GLU A 340 -16.09 -7.69 -0.31
C GLU A 340 -14.89 -7.22 -1.16
N GLU A 341 -13.77 -7.93 -1.14
CA GLU A 341 -12.62 -7.67 -2.02
C GLU A 341 -12.99 -7.77 -3.51
N ARG A 342 -13.86 -8.75 -3.87
CA ARG A 342 -14.36 -8.89 -5.25
C ARG A 342 -15.27 -7.72 -5.64
N ARG A 343 -16.12 -7.23 -4.72
CA ARG A 343 -16.89 -5.99 -4.96
C ARG A 343 -15.97 -4.79 -5.16
N LEU A 344 -14.86 -4.75 -4.43
CA LEU A 344 -13.86 -3.69 -4.58
C LEU A 344 -13.16 -3.76 -5.94
N ALA A 345 -12.84 -4.95 -6.44
CA ALA A 345 -12.29 -5.16 -7.78
C ALA A 345 -13.31 -4.77 -8.86
N TYR A 346 -14.58 -5.15 -8.70
CA TYR A 346 -15.67 -4.71 -9.55
C TYR A 346 -15.82 -3.18 -9.57
N VAL A 347 -15.75 -2.52 -8.40
CA VAL A 347 -15.75 -1.06 -8.33
C VAL A 347 -14.57 -0.49 -9.11
N GLY A 348 -13.37 -1.01 -8.92
CA GLY A 348 -12.17 -0.55 -9.63
C GLY A 348 -12.31 -0.60 -11.15
N LEU A 349 -12.70 -1.75 -11.68
CA LEU A 349 -12.91 -1.93 -13.13
C LEU A 349 -13.97 -0.95 -13.67
N THR A 350 -15.09 -0.81 -12.95
CA THR A 350 -16.20 0.07 -13.37
C THR A 350 -15.92 1.57 -13.16
N ARG A 351 -14.71 1.95 -12.70
CA ARG A 351 -14.28 3.37 -12.74
C ARG A 351 -13.78 3.76 -14.12
N ALA A 352 -13.38 2.80 -14.94
CA ALA A 352 -12.91 3.05 -16.29
C ALA A 352 -14.09 3.31 -17.24
N ARG A 353 -13.96 4.39 -18.02
CA ARG A 353 -14.91 4.73 -19.07
C ARG A 353 -14.54 4.08 -20.40
N ARG A 354 -13.26 4.09 -20.76
CA ARG A 354 -12.78 3.63 -22.08
C ARG A 354 -11.71 2.56 -22.00
N ARG A 355 -10.72 2.68 -21.11
CA ARG A 355 -9.60 1.76 -21.00
C ARG A 355 -9.37 1.35 -19.55
N ALA A 356 -9.23 0.06 -19.30
CA ALA A 356 -8.82 -0.50 -18.02
C ALA A 356 -7.58 -1.36 -18.22
N HIS A 357 -6.54 -1.09 -17.42
CA HIS A 357 -5.29 -1.81 -17.41
C HIS A 357 -5.11 -2.46 -16.03
N VAL A 358 -5.09 -3.78 -16.01
CA VAL A 358 -4.81 -4.57 -14.80
C VAL A 358 -3.37 -5.03 -14.89
N SER A 359 -2.61 -4.94 -13.80
CA SER A 359 -1.24 -5.47 -13.76
C SER A 359 -0.97 -6.23 -12.47
N HIS A 360 -0.04 -7.18 -12.56
CA HIS A 360 0.47 -7.96 -11.43
C HIS A 360 1.96 -8.22 -11.59
N ALA A 361 2.69 -8.25 -10.48
CA ALA A 361 4.10 -8.61 -10.47
C ALA A 361 4.30 -10.11 -10.15
N ALA A 362 5.31 -10.72 -10.77
CA ALA A 362 5.70 -12.10 -10.46
C ALA A 362 6.49 -12.19 -9.15
N ASN A 363 7.13 -11.09 -8.75
CA ASN A 363 7.92 -11.04 -7.53
C ASN A 363 7.67 -9.72 -6.79
N ARG A 364 7.63 -9.81 -5.47
CA ARG A 364 7.63 -8.63 -4.59
C ARG A 364 8.79 -8.75 -3.62
N ARG A 365 9.44 -7.64 -3.34
CA ARG A 365 10.46 -7.61 -2.31
C ARG A 365 9.78 -7.55 -0.94
N MET A 366 10.02 -8.55 -0.07
CA MET A 366 9.46 -8.63 1.27
C MET A 366 10.57 -9.00 2.25
N HIS A 367 10.76 -8.20 3.32
CA HIS A 367 11.77 -8.43 4.37
C HIS A 367 13.19 -8.68 3.82
N GLY A 368 13.61 -7.93 2.82
CA GLY A 368 14.92 -8.06 2.21
C GLY A 368 15.07 -9.18 1.20
N SER A 369 14.07 -10.04 1.07
CA SER A 369 14.08 -11.19 0.15
C SER A 369 13.06 -11.00 -0.97
N TRP A 370 13.37 -11.53 -2.15
CA TRP A 370 12.41 -11.65 -3.23
C TRP A 370 11.45 -12.80 -2.93
N VAL A 371 10.16 -12.51 -2.91
CA VAL A 371 9.10 -13.49 -2.74
C VAL A 371 8.31 -13.56 -4.04
N THR A 372 8.10 -14.77 -4.53
CA THR A 372 7.25 -14.99 -5.69
C THR A 372 5.81 -14.64 -5.33
N ALA A 373 5.22 -13.74 -6.10
CA ALA A 373 3.81 -13.38 -5.99
C ALA A 373 2.99 -14.25 -6.96
N ILE A 374 1.80 -14.62 -6.52
CA ILE A 374 0.86 -15.38 -7.33
C ILE A 374 -0.14 -14.38 -7.93
N PRO A 375 -0.40 -14.41 -9.27
CA PRO A 375 -1.44 -13.57 -9.84
C PRO A 375 -2.76 -13.75 -9.07
N SER A 376 -3.46 -12.65 -8.87
CA SER A 376 -4.74 -12.65 -8.18
C SER A 376 -5.71 -13.66 -8.78
N ARG A 377 -6.42 -14.39 -7.93
CA ARG A 377 -7.55 -15.24 -8.37
C ARG A 377 -8.59 -14.46 -9.16
N PHE A 378 -8.71 -13.16 -8.93
CA PHE A 378 -9.58 -12.27 -9.70
C PHE A 378 -9.21 -12.17 -11.16
N VAL A 379 -7.94 -12.34 -11.53
CA VAL A 379 -7.51 -12.39 -12.94
C VAL A 379 -8.13 -13.60 -13.64
N GLY A 380 -8.14 -14.77 -12.97
CA GLY A 380 -8.75 -15.98 -13.50
C GLY A 380 -10.30 -15.97 -13.55
N GLU A 381 -10.94 -15.02 -12.86
CA GLU A 381 -12.38 -14.82 -12.87
C GLU A 381 -12.84 -13.85 -13.99
N LEU A 382 -11.91 -13.18 -14.66
CA LEU A 382 -12.22 -12.30 -15.80
C LEU A 382 -12.52 -13.15 -17.05
N PRO A 383 -13.65 -12.94 -17.73
CA PRO A 383 -13.97 -13.69 -18.96
C PRO A 383 -12.98 -13.40 -20.09
N GLU A 384 -12.40 -14.42 -20.69
CA GLU A 384 -11.36 -14.33 -21.74
C GLU A 384 -11.78 -13.47 -22.94
N GLN A 385 -13.06 -13.49 -23.31
CA GLN A 385 -13.57 -12.70 -24.43
C GLN A 385 -13.47 -11.19 -24.20
N HIS A 386 -13.36 -10.74 -22.95
CA HIS A 386 -13.31 -9.33 -22.58
C HIS A 386 -11.93 -8.85 -22.16
N ILE A 387 -10.93 -9.74 -22.12
CA ILE A 387 -9.56 -9.41 -21.73
C ILE A 387 -8.57 -9.65 -22.87
N GLU A 388 -7.46 -8.95 -22.80
CA GLU A 388 -6.24 -9.16 -23.57
C GLU A 388 -5.10 -9.37 -22.59
N THR A 389 -4.50 -10.56 -22.59
CA THR A 389 -3.43 -10.91 -21.65
C THR A 389 -2.07 -10.82 -22.33
N ASP A 390 -1.14 -10.14 -21.68
CA ASP A 390 0.24 -10.00 -22.09
C ASP A 390 1.17 -10.19 -20.87
N ALA A 391 2.42 -10.57 -21.10
CA ALA A 391 3.41 -10.73 -20.06
C ALA A 391 4.76 -10.21 -20.52
N ALA A 392 5.56 -9.70 -19.59
CA ALA A 392 6.92 -9.29 -19.86
C ALA A 392 7.74 -10.47 -20.42
N PRO A 393 8.70 -10.20 -21.34
CA PRO A 393 9.55 -11.25 -21.91
C PRO A 393 10.17 -12.15 -20.83
N GLY A 394 10.03 -13.47 -20.97
CA GLY A 394 10.50 -14.47 -20.01
C GLY A 394 9.54 -14.82 -18.89
N LEU A 395 8.43 -14.10 -18.72
CA LEU A 395 7.31 -14.52 -17.89
C LEU A 395 6.34 -15.31 -18.76
N SER A 396 5.95 -16.52 -18.32
CA SER A 396 4.87 -17.25 -18.97
C SER A 396 3.55 -16.54 -18.68
N ALA A 397 2.79 -16.21 -19.71
CA ALA A 397 1.39 -15.81 -19.56
C ALA A 397 0.53 -17.07 -19.27
N ALA A 398 0.89 -17.84 -18.24
CA ALA A 398 0.09 -18.99 -17.86
C ALA A 398 -1.19 -18.49 -17.20
N PRO A 399 -2.38 -18.93 -17.64
CA PRO A 399 -3.61 -18.63 -16.95
C PRO A 399 -3.50 -19.16 -15.51
N ALA A 400 -3.99 -18.38 -14.54
CA ALA A 400 -4.09 -18.83 -13.16
C ALA A 400 -4.88 -20.15 -13.14
N PRO A 401 -4.49 -21.14 -12.29
CA PRO A 401 -5.22 -22.39 -12.22
C PRO A 401 -6.67 -22.09 -11.87
N THR A 402 -7.58 -22.43 -12.78
CA THR A 402 -9.00 -22.39 -12.54
C THR A 402 -9.31 -23.36 -11.41
N PHE A 403 -9.59 -22.87 -10.23
CA PHE A 403 -10.19 -23.65 -9.15
C PHE A 403 -11.65 -23.97 -9.57
N GLY A 404 -11.78 -24.97 -10.43
CA GLY A 404 -13.05 -25.55 -10.81
C GLY A 404 -13.67 -26.27 -9.63
N GLY A 405 -14.98 -26.06 -9.48
CA GLY A 405 -15.92 -26.47 -8.50
C GLY A 405 -15.68 -27.75 -7.69
N ALA A 406 -16.17 -27.67 -6.48
CA ALA A 406 -16.60 -28.72 -5.54
C ALA A 406 -16.36 -30.18 -5.99
N GLY A 407 -15.34 -30.82 -5.46
CA GLY A 407 -15.10 -32.26 -5.57
C GLY A 407 -14.30 -32.74 -4.39
N GLY A 408 -14.99 -33.43 -3.46
CA GLY A 408 -14.60 -34.39 -2.46
C GLY A 408 -13.19 -34.32 -1.86
N PHE A 409 -13.10 -33.95 -0.61
CA PHE A 409 -11.95 -34.29 0.27
C PHE A 409 -11.88 -35.82 0.43
N GLY A 410 -10.98 -36.42 -0.35
CA GLY A 410 -10.51 -37.79 -0.13
C GLY A 410 -9.15 -37.72 0.59
N SER A 411 -9.17 -38.11 1.86
CA SER A 411 -7.95 -38.31 2.66
C SER A 411 -7.11 -39.43 2.08
N SER A 412 -5.88 -39.12 1.65
CA SER A 412 -4.83 -40.12 1.46
C SER A 412 -3.51 -39.57 2.03
N PHE A 413 -3.27 -39.91 3.29
CA PHE A 413 -1.94 -39.84 3.90
C PHE A 413 -1.13 -41.02 3.37
N GLY A 414 -0.13 -40.76 2.55
CA GLY A 414 0.84 -41.71 2.02
C GLY A 414 2.25 -41.37 2.46
N GLY A 415 2.72 -42.09 3.47
CA GLY A 415 4.05 -42.60 3.75
C GLY A 415 5.27 -41.75 3.41
N PHE A 416 5.86 -41.12 4.43
CA PHE A 416 7.28 -40.76 4.47
C PHE A 416 8.13 -42.04 4.47
N ARG A 417 8.96 -42.23 3.46
CA ARG A 417 10.04 -43.26 3.47
C ARG A 417 11.29 -42.65 4.06
N ASP A 418 11.67 -43.26 5.16
CA ASP A 418 12.91 -43.13 5.90
C ASP A 418 14.13 -43.50 4.98
N PHE A 419 15.10 -42.58 4.84
CA PHE A 419 16.43 -42.92 4.32
C PHE A 419 17.42 -43.01 5.48
N GLY A 420 17.50 -44.21 6.05
CA GLY A 420 18.56 -44.59 6.96
C GLY A 420 19.86 -44.85 6.18
N GLY A 421 20.85 -43.98 6.32
CA GLY A 421 22.22 -44.20 5.85
C GLY A 421 23.01 -45.00 6.89
N GLY A 422 23.33 -46.27 6.56
CA GLY A 422 24.20 -47.10 7.37
C GLY A 422 25.67 -46.73 7.21
N PHE A 423 26.36 -46.54 8.34
CA PHE A 423 27.81 -46.50 8.43
C PHE A 423 28.36 -47.92 8.35
N GLY A 424 29.08 -48.26 7.28
CA GLY A 424 29.88 -49.45 7.14
C GLY A 424 31.29 -49.26 7.67
N SER A 425 31.62 -49.98 8.73
CA SER A 425 32.96 -50.17 9.29
C SER A 425 33.88 -50.91 8.33
N ARG A 426 35.12 -50.45 8.16
CA ARG A 426 36.26 -51.20 7.58
C ARG A 426 36.94 -52.05 8.66
N PRO A 427 37.40 -53.29 8.36
CA PRO A 427 38.49 -53.91 9.06
C PRO A 427 39.79 -53.90 8.23
N GLN A 428 40.88 -53.74 8.98
CA GLN A 428 42.30 -53.89 8.66
C GLN A 428 42.91 -52.89 7.66
#